data_31ba7b3b500ca48f68fdabdc7804fa7f
#
_entry.id   31ba7b3b500ca48f68fdabdc7804fa7f
#
_cell.length_a   1.000
_cell.length_b   1.000
_cell.length_c   1.000
_cell.angle_alpha   90.00
_cell.angle_beta   90.00
_cell.angle_gamma   90.00
#
_symmetry.space_group_name_H-M   'P 1'
#
loop_
_entity.id
_entity.type
_entity.pdbx_description
1 polymer ?
#
loop_
_entity_poly.entity_id
_entity_poly.type
_entity_poly.pdbx_seq_one_letter_code
_entity_poly.pdbx_strand_id
1 'polypeptide(L)'
;ITELCKRINFALFDYETGEKIKTLNQTTDDESFGKITMNLTKGKYAVLVVAHNGDGNATLSNPEKVTFKDNKITDTFYYYKVIDVEEDSNFDMTMKRVVAKFRLVVKDPTPEDVKTMKFYYTGGSSTFNALTGYGCVNSKQTELRSVKESAYTEESYYDIYTFPHDPEESKKLKVDISALSSASSSSALFSKTISNVAISPNKFICYKGYFFSADPDNSQEFTLSTTDEWQYEENEY
;
A
#
# COMPACT_ATOMS: atom_id res chain seq x y z
N ILE A 1 -3.23 -12.58 -11.16
CA ILE A 1 -2.31 -11.56 -10.59
C ILE A 1 -2.21 -10.31 -11.47
N THR A 2 -2.33 -10.42 -12.78
CA THR A 2 -2.28 -9.32 -13.76
C THR A 2 -3.32 -8.22 -13.54
N GLU A 3 -4.45 -8.55 -12.95
CA GLU A 3 -5.50 -7.58 -12.59
C GLU A 3 -5.18 -6.81 -11.31
N LEU A 4 -4.34 -7.37 -10.44
CA LEU A 4 -4.04 -6.82 -9.12
C LEU A 4 -2.72 -6.07 -9.07
N CYS A 5 -1.72 -6.47 -9.85
CA CYS A 5 -0.36 -5.94 -9.79
C CYS A 5 0.25 -5.74 -11.18
N LYS A 6 1.05 -4.68 -11.31
CA LYS A 6 1.79 -4.36 -12.54
C LYS A 6 3.24 -4.84 -12.51
N ARG A 7 3.78 -5.15 -11.33
CA ARG A 7 5.17 -5.54 -11.13
C ARG A 7 5.28 -6.71 -10.17
N ILE A 8 6.21 -7.60 -10.46
CA ILE A 8 6.65 -8.66 -9.56
C ILE A 8 8.17 -8.52 -9.44
N ASN A 9 8.63 -8.45 -8.20
CA ASN A 9 10.04 -8.48 -7.84
C ASN A 9 10.30 -9.77 -7.07
N PHE A 10 11.27 -10.54 -7.52
CA PHE A 10 11.67 -11.81 -6.95
C PHE A 10 13.12 -11.74 -6.49
N ALA A 11 13.40 -12.29 -5.31
CA ALA A 11 14.75 -12.50 -4.82
C ALA A 11 14.90 -13.90 -4.22
N LEU A 12 16.04 -14.52 -4.51
CA LEU A 12 16.45 -15.80 -3.95
C LEU A 12 17.70 -15.59 -3.10
N PHE A 13 17.69 -16.17 -1.92
CA PHE A 13 18.82 -16.12 -0.99
C PHE A 13 19.23 -17.54 -0.62
N ASP A 14 20.54 -17.74 -0.44
CA ASP A 14 21.05 -18.90 0.24
C ASP A 14 20.57 -18.85 1.69
N TYR A 15 19.98 -19.94 2.16
CA TYR A 15 19.38 -19.94 3.51
C TYR A 15 20.41 -19.91 4.63
N GLU A 16 21.58 -20.55 4.41
CA GLU A 16 22.60 -20.68 5.45
C GLU A 16 23.48 -19.44 5.57
N THR A 17 23.85 -18.85 4.43
CA THR A 17 24.71 -17.67 4.40
C THR A 17 23.93 -16.35 4.43
N GLY A 18 22.66 -16.36 4.03
CA GLY A 18 21.85 -15.18 3.81
C GLY A 18 22.21 -14.38 2.57
N GLU A 19 23.17 -14.86 1.75
CA GLU A 19 23.59 -14.18 0.53
C GLU A 19 22.50 -14.21 -0.53
N LYS A 20 22.30 -13.07 -1.18
CA LYS A 20 21.36 -12.98 -2.30
C LYS A 20 21.97 -13.59 -3.56
N ILE A 21 21.36 -14.68 -4.03
CA ILE A 21 21.82 -15.44 -5.21
C ILE A 21 21.27 -14.83 -6.50
N LYS A 22 19.98 -14.45 -6.50
CA LYS A 22 19.30 -14.02 -7.72
C LYS A 22 18.27 -12.96 -7.44
N THR A 23 18.09 -12.04 -8.39
CA THR A 23 16.97 -11.10 -8.46
C THR A 23 16.37 -11.16 -9.85
N LEU A 24 15.05 -11.23 -9.94
CA LEU A 24 14.28 -11.12 -11.18
C LEU A 24 13.16 -10.12 -11.00
N ASN A 25 12.92 -9.32 -12.03
CA ASN A 25 11.83 -8.35 -12.04
C ASN A 25 11.00 -8.60 -13.29
N GLN A 26 9.68 -8.58 -13.10
CA GLN A 26 8.72 -8.72 -14.18
C GLN A 26 7.72 -7.55 -14.15
N THR A 27 7.24 -7.20 -15.32
CA THR A 27 6.11 -6.28 -15.52
C THR A 27 5.01 -6.99 -16.31
N THR A 28 3.84 -6.40 -16.34
CA THR A 28 2.71 -6.95 -17.12
C THR A 28 2.98 -7.07 -18.62
N ASP A 29 4.07 -6.46 -19.12
CA ASP A 29 4.50 -6.57 -20.52
C ASP A 29 5.32 -7.84 -20.77
N ASP A 30 5.74 -8.55 -19.71
CA ASP A 30 6.51 -9.79 -19.83
C ASP A 30 5.56 -10.98 -20.07
N GLU A 31 5.79 -11.77 -21.11
CA GLU A 31 4.98 -12.96 -21.44
C GLU A 31 4.95 -13.99 -20.28
N SER A 32 6.01 -14.03 -19.48
CA SER A 32 6.12 -14.90 -18.31
C SER A 32 5.64 -14.28 -17.00
N PHE A 33 4.90 -13.17 -17.03
CA PHE A 33 4.46 -12.48 -15.83
C PHE A 33 3.73 -13.43 -14.86
N GLY A 34 4.25 -13.51 -13.62
CA GLY A 34 3.74 -14.43 -12.59
C GLY A 34 4.35 -15.84 -12.65
N LYS A 35 5.22 -16.15 -13.62
CA LYS A 35 5.92 -17.42 -13.70
C LYS A 35 7.44 -17.21 -13.73
N ILE A 36 8.15 -17.89 -12.85
CA ILE A 36 9.61 -17.83 -12.74
C ILE A 36 10.17 -19.23 -12.86
N THR A 37 11.12 -19.41 -13.78
CA THR A 37 11.85 -20.66 -13.97
C THR A 37 13.34 -20.40 -13.78
N MET A 38 14.02 -21.25 -13.03
CA MET A 38 15.46 -21.16 -12.83
C MET A 38 16.09 -22.53 -12.53
N ASN A 39 17.35 -22.67 -12.86
CA ASN A 39 18.15 -23.83 -12.49
C ASN A 39 18.83 -23.55 -11.14
N LEU A 40 18.61 -24.40 -10.17
CA LEU A 40 19.22 -24.34 -8.85
C LEU A 40 19.96 -25.64 -8.54
N THR A 41 21.03 -25.54 -7.79
CA THR A 41 21.68 -26.71 -7.19
C THR A 41 20.83 -27.21 -6.00
N LYS A 42 21.04 -28.46 -5.61
CA LYS A 42 20.42 -28.99 -4.37
C LYS A 42 20.82 -28.12 -3.20
N GLY A 43 19.86 -27.77 -2.36
CA GLY A 43 20.12 -26.90 -1.23
C GLY A 43 18.85 -26.24 -0.66
N LYS A 44 19.06 -25.47 0.39
CA LYS A 44 18.00 -24.75 1.09
C LYS A 44 18.05 -23.26 0.74
N TYR A 45 16.92 -22.70 0.35
CA TYR A 45 16.82 -21.34 -0.16
C TYR A 45 15.69 -20.57 0.53
N ALA A 46 15.90 -19.27 0.76
CA ALA A 46 14.82 -18.36 1.12
C ALA A 46 14.33 -17.62 -0.14
N VAL A 47 13.04 -17.74 -0.41
CA VAL A 47 12.36 -17.09 -1.55
C VAL A 47 11.58 -15.91 -1.04
N LEU A 48 11.80 -14.75 -1.63
CA LEU A 48 11.02 -13.53 -1.42
C LEU A 48 10.42 -13.05 -2.74
N VAL A 49 9.11 -12.90 -2.77
CA VAL A 49 8.38 -12.31 -3.89
C VAL A 49 7.56 -11.14 -3.41
N VAL A 50 7.63 -10.03 -4.11
CA VAL A 50 6.81 -8.83 -3.85
C VAL A 50 6.13 -8.42 -5.15
N ALA A 51 4.81 -8.28 -5.12
CA ALA A 51 4.01 -7.80 -6.24
C ALA A 51 3.30 -6.49 -5.85
N HIS A 52 3.36 -5.48 -6.74
CA HIS A 52 2.84 -4.14 -6.44
C HIS A 52 2.54 -3.32 -7.70
N ASN A 53 1.96 -2.11 -7.51
CA ASN A 53 1.58 -1.20 -8.60
C ASN A 53 2.48 0.04 -8.73
N GLY A 54 3.61 0.10 -8.05
CA GLY A 54 4.54 1.24 -8.09
C GLY A 54 5.27 1.39 -9.43
N ASP A 55 5.79 2.59 -9.70
CA ASP A 55 6.46 2.94 -10.97
C ASP A 55 7.89 2.38 -11.12
N GLY A 56 8.45 1.80 -10.06
CA GLY A 56 9.80 1.22 -10.07
C GLY A 56 9.83 -0.08 -9.31
N ASN A 57 10.93 -0.82 -9.44
CA ASN A 57 11.10 -2.08 -8.72
C ASN A 57 11.28 -1.85 -7.22
N ALA A 58 10.73 -2.75 -6.41
CA ALA A 58 11.05 -2.84 -4.99
C ALA A 58 12.50 -3.31 -4.82
N THR A 59 13.17 -2.84 -3.77
CA THR A 59 14.52 -3.26 -3.41
C THR A 59 14.44 -4.43 -2.46
N LEU A 60 14.87 -5.60 -2.92
CA LEU A 60 14.85 -6.88 -2.21
C LEU A 60 16.27 -7.34 -1.80
N SER A 61 17.18 -6.43 -1.49
CA SER A 61 18.55 -6.79 -1.08
C SER A 61 18.62 -7.39 0.32
N ASN A 62 17.67 -7.08 1.17
CA ASN A 62 17.52 -7.62 2.52
C ASN A 62 16.05 -7.93 2.78
N PRO A 63 15.67 -9.20 3.09
CA PRO A 63 14.29 -9.57 3.40
C PRO A 63 13.69 -8.84 4.61
N GLU A 64 14.52 -8.43 5.56
CA GLU A 64 14.07 -7.69 6.74
C GLU A 64 13.80 -6.20 6.44
N LYS A 65 14.22 -5.71 5.26
CA LYS A 65 14.12 -4.29 4.90
C LYS A 65 13.82 -4.11 3.42
N VAL A 66 12.61 -4.43 3.01
CA VAL A 66 12.10 -4.19 1.65
C VAL A 66 11.68 -2.73 1.51
N THR A 67 12.22 -2.03 0.52
CA THR A 67 11.92 -0.62 0.26
C THR A 67 11.38 -0.42 -1.16
N PHE A 68 10.69 0.70 -1.37
CA PHE A 68 10.03 1.04 -2.62
C PHE A 68 10.55 2.37 -3.14
N LYS A 69 10.52 2.55 -4.46
CA LYS A 69 10.96 3.78 -5.10
C LYS A 69 10.24 4.99 -4.48
N ASP A 70 11.02 6.01 -4.10
CA ASP A 70 10.54 7.26 -3.50
C ASP A 70 9.66 7.08 -2.24
N ASN A 71 9.77 5.93 -1.56
CA ASN A 71 8.90 5.52 -0.44
C ASN A 71 7.40 5.54 -0.80
N LYS A 72 7.07 5.36 -2.07
CA LYS A 72 5.69 5.30 -2.59
C LYS A 72 5.12 3.91 -2.42
N ILE A 73 4.12 3.77 -1.54
CA ILE A 73 3.45 2.51 -1.28
C ILE A 73 2.16 2.44 -2.10
N THR A 74 1.96 1.31 -2.73
CA THR A 74 0.74 0.98 -3.49
C THR A 74 0.14 -0.31 -2.94
N ASP A 75 -0.94 -0.79 -3.53
CA ASP A 75 -1.43 -2.13 -3.22
C ASP A 75 -0.31 -3.14 -3.41
N THR A 76 0.07 -3.84 -2.33
CA THR A 76 1.29 -4.64 -2.27
C THR A 76 1.01 -6.01 -1.64
N PHE A 77 1.51 -7.03 -2.32
CA PHE A 77 1.41 -8.44 -1.92
C PHE A 77 2.82 -9.01 -1.78
N TYR A 78 2.97 -10.01 -0.93
CA TYR A 78 4.24 -10.69 -0.75
C TYR A 78 4.08 -12.18 -0.51
N TYR A 79 5.18 -12.89 -0.75
CA TYR A 79 5.39 -14.28 -0.36
C TYR A 79 6.82 -14.40 0.17
N TYR A 80 6.99 -15.01 1.33
CA TYR A 80 8.30 -15.35 1.87
C TYR A 80 8.25 -16.77 2.42
N LYS A 81 9.17 -17.63 1.96
CA LYS A 81 9.26 -19.00 2.44
C LYS A 81 10.67 -19.55 2.22
N VAL A 82 11.09 -20.40 3.14
CA VAL A 82 12.25 -21.28 2.97
C VAL A 82 11.81 -22.54 2.24
N ILE A 83 12.54 -22.90 1.18
CA ILE A 83 12.31 -24.10 0.37
C ILE A 83 13.54 -24.98 0.35
N ASP A 84 13.33 -26.29 0.29
CA ASP A 84 14.39 -27.28 0.04
C ASP A 84 14.29 -27.74 -1.42
N VAL A 85 15.41 -27.67 -2.14
CA VAL A 85 15.53 -28.11 -3.53
C VAL A 85 16.38 -29.38 -3.55
N GLU A 86 15.76 -30.53 -3.78
CA GLU A 86 16.43 -31.83 -3.89
C GLU A 86 16.43 -32.36 -5.32
N GLU A 87 15.39 -32.05 -6.09
CA GLU A 87 15.17 -32.46 -7.48
C GLU A 87 14.33 -31.38 -8.20
N ASP A 88 14.02 -31.63 -9.47
CA ASP A 88 13.12 -30.74 -10.24
C ASP A 88 11.77 -30.62 -9.52
N SER A 89 11.39 -29.39 -9.17
CA SER A 89 10.22 -29.10 -8.36
C SER A 89 9.45 -27.90 -8.90
N ASN A 90 8.14 -27.92 -8.71
CA ASN A 90 7.27 -26.78 -8.94
C ASN A 90 6.75 -26.26 -7.60
N PHE A 91 6.79 -24.96 -7.40
CA PHE A 91 6.31 -24.31 -6.18
C PHE A 91 5.19 -23.33 -6.53
N ASP A 92 4.01 -23.54 -5.99
CA ASP A 92 2.91 -22.59 -6.04
C ASP A 92 3.06 -21.57 -4.91
N MET A 93 3.08 -20.28 -5.28
CA MET A 93 3.34 -19.17 -4.36
C MET A 93 2.08 -18.33 -4.17
N THR A 94 1.28 -18.65 -3.15
CA THR A 94 0.12 -17.82 -2.79
C THR A 94 0.59 -16.59 -2.02
N MET A 95 0.41 -15.43 -2.62
CA MET A 95 0.80 -14.14 -2.04
C MET A 95 -0.26 -13.60 -1.09
N LYS A 96 0.17 -12.89 -0.05
CA LYS A 96 -0.70 -12.21 0.92
C LYS A 96 -0.58 -10.70 0.75
N ARG A 97 -1.70 -9.98 0.83
CA ARG A 97 -1.70 -8.52 0.88
C ARG A 97 -1.17 -8.05 2.24
N VAL A 98 -0.25 -7.10 2.22
CA VAL A 98 0.53 -6.68 3.40
C VAL A 98 0.31 -5.23 3.79
N VAL A 99 -0.38 -4.47 2.97
CA VAL A 99 -0.72 -3.07 3.23
C VAL A 99 -2.09 -2.90 3.86
N ALA A 100 -2.26 -1.81 4.60
CA ALA A 100 -3.56 -1.20 4.87
C ALA A 100 -3.83 -0.14 3.79
N LYS A 101 -5.10 -0.01 3.41
CA LYS A 101 -5.60 1.01 2.50
C LYS A 101 -6.50 1.96 3.27
N PHE A 102 -6.17 3.25 3.22
CA PHE A 102 -7.04 4.32 3.69
C PHE A 102 -7.63 5.02 2.47
N ARG A 103 -8.95 5.21 2.47
CA ARG A 103 -9.69 5.98 1.47
C ARG A 103 -10.39 7.16 2.11
N LEU A 104 -10.15 8.33 1.57
CA LEU A 104 -10.99 9.50 1.81
C LEU A 104 -12.06 9.56 0.71
N VAL A 105 -13.33 9.62 1.09
CA VAL A 105 -14.44 9.92 0.19
C VAL A 105 -14.98 11.31 0.53
N VAL A 106 -14.96 12.20 -0.45
CA VAL A 106 -15.45 13.57 -0.36
C VAL A 106 -16.82 13.66 -0.99
N LYS A 107 -17.86 13.86 -0.16
CA LYS A 107 -19.27 13.88 -0.60
C LYS A 107 -19.63 15.15 -1.38
N ASP A 108 -19.01 16.27 -1.02
CA ASP A 108 -19.28 17.58 -1.64
C ASP A 108 -18.40 17.85 -2.87
N PRO A 109 -18.91 18.60 -3.85
CA PRO A 109 -18.12 19.02 -4.98
C PRO A 109 -16.85 19.78 -4.56
N THR A 110 -15.73 19.45 -5.17
CA THR A 110 -14.46 20.14 -4.93
C THR A 110 -14.52 21.57 -5.50
N PRO A 111 -14.12 22.61 -4.75
CA PRO A 111 -14.03 23.98 -5.28
C PRO A 111 -13.06 24.06 -6.48
N GLU A 112 -13.37 24.90 -7.47
CA GLU A 112 -12.62 24.99 -8.72
C GLU A 112 -11.15 25.44 -8.54
N ASP A 113 -10.84 26.15 -7.46
CA ASP A 113 -9.50 26.59 -7.12
C ASP A 113 -8.63 25.50 -6.48
N VAL A 114 -9.21 24.39 -6.09
CA VAL A 114 -8.49 23.21 -5.58
C VAL A 114 -8.05 22.32 -6.75
N LYS A 115 -6.74 22.09 -6.87
CA LYS A 115 -6.16 21.25 -7.94
C LYS A 115 -5.45 20.02 -7.43
N THR A 116 -5.09 19.99 -6.13
CA THR A 116 -4.33 18.89 -5.54
C THR A 116 -4.79 18.61 -4.12
N MET A 117 -5.02 17.34 -3.81
CA MET A 117 -5.18 16.85 -2.45
C MET A 117 -3.86 16.28 -1.94
N LYS A 118 -3.36 16.82 -0.83
CA LYS A 118 -2.14 16.39 -0.15
C LYS A 118 -2.49 15.60 1.11
N PHE A 119 -1.92 14.42 1.23
CA PHE A 119 -2.01 13.55 2.40
C PHE A 119 -0.64 13.47 3.06
N TYR A 120 -0.52 13.99 4.28
CA TYR A 120 0.64 13.77 5.13
C TYR A 120 0.22 12.83 6.26
N TYR A 121 0.91 11.71 6.42
CA TYR A 121 0.49 10.71 7.39
C TYR A 121 1.66 10.05 8.12
N THR A 122 1.36 9.66 9.38
CA THR A 122 2.26 9.01 10.32
C THR A 122 1.56 7.84 10.99
N GLY A 123 2.31 6.97 11.66
CA GLY A 123 1.77 5.79 12.34
C GLY A 123 1.84 4.50 11.52
N GLY A 124 2.14 4.61 10.22
CA GLY A 124 2.45 3.49 9.35
C GLY A 124 3.94 3.41 9.01
N SER A 125 4.30 2.52 8.11
CA SER A 125 5.65 2.30 7.62
C SER A 125 5.73 2.33 6.10
N SER A 126 6.81 2.91 5.57
CA SER A 126 7.18 2.86 4.15
C SER A 126 8.14 1.72 3.81
N THR A 127 8.56 0.96 4.81
CA THR A 127 9.52 -0.15 4.70
C THR A 127 8.92 -1.39 5.34
N PHE A 128 9.09 -2.52 4.68
CA PHE A 128 8.46 -3.78 5.02
C PHE A 128 9.50 -4.83 5.39
N ASN A 129 9.24 -5.59 6.45
CA ASN A 129 10.02 -6.77 6.83
C ASN A 129 9.26 -8.03 6.40
N ALA A 130 9.80 -8.76 5.42
CA ALA A 130 9.17 -9.95 4.87
C ALA A 130 9.18 -11.16 5.82
N LEU A 131 10.10 -11.18 6.82
CA LEU A 131 10.15 -12.27 7.80
C LEU A 131 8.97 -12.18 8.79
N THR A 132 8.57 -10.97 9.15
CA THR A 132 7.46 -10.73 10.08
C THR A 132 6.12 -10.50 9.38
N GLY A 133 6.14 -9.99 8.16
CA GLY A 133 4.95 -9.59 7.43
C GLY A 133 4.46 -8.17 7.76
N TYR A 134 5.30 -7.33 8.42
CA TYR A 134 4.88 -6.01 8.92
C TYR A 134 5.85 -4.90 8.54
N GLY A 135 5.37 -3.67 8.69
CA GLY A 135 6.19 -2.47 8.59
C GLY A 135 7.24 -2.38 9.69
N CYS A 136 8.46 -1.95 9.35
CA CYS A 136 9.60 -2.00 10.27
C CYS A 136 10.26 -0.65 10.56
N VAL A 137 9.71 0.46 10.03
CA VAL A 137 10.21 1.82 10.32
C VAL A 137 9.04 2.76 10.64
N ASN A 138 9.28 3.75 11.50
CA ASN A 138 8.30 4.83 11.72
C ASN A 138 8.45 5.86 10.60
N SER A 139 7.48 5.89 9.68
CA SER A 139 7.53 6.75 8.52
C SER A 139 6.70 8.02 8.68
N LYS A 140 7.20 9.09 8.05
CA LYS A 140 6.42 10.27 7.70
C LYS A 140 6.25 10.23 6.19
N GLN A 141 5.04 10.00 5.72
CA GLN A 141 4.76 9.82 4.30
C GLN A 141 3.95 11.00 3.77
N THR A 142 4.18 11.35 2.52
CA THR A 142 3.43 12.40 1.82
C THR A 142 3.00 11.89 0.46
N GLU A 143 1.70 11.99 0.18
CA GLU A 143 1.12 11.69 -1.12
C GLU A 143 0.38 12.90 -1.68
N LEU A 144 0.57 13.15 -2.96
CA LEU A 144 -0.16 14.15 -3.72
C LEU A 144 -1.10 13.43 -4.69
N ARG A 145 -2.34 13.87 -4.75
CA ARG A 145 -3.35 13.37 -5.68
C ARG A 145 -3.95 14.53 -6.45
N SER A 146 -3.84 14.50 -7.76
CA SER A 146 -4.50 15.50 -8.63
C SER A 146 -6.02 15.34 -8.50
N VAL A 147 -6.72 16.46 -8.44
CA VAL A 147 -8.18 16.50 -8.49
C VAL A 147 -8.61 16.15 -9.92
N LYS A 148 -9.51 15.17 -10.05
CA LYS A 148 -10.10 14.78 -11.34
C LYS A 148 -11.19 15.76 -11.71
N GLU A 149 -11.47 15.91 -13.01
CA GLU A 149 -12.51 16.81 -13.52
C GLU A 149 -13.89 16.51 -12.92
N SER A 150 -14.24 15.22 -12.78
CA SER A 150 -15.51 14.82 -12.18
C SER A 150 -15.69 15.25 -10.73
N ALA A 151 -14.60 15.45 -9.99
CA ALA A 151 -14.65 15.87 -8.58
C ALA A 151 -15.21 17.27 -8.35
N TYR A 152 -15.25 18.12 -9.40
CA TYR A 152 -15.84 19.45 -9.32
C TYR A 152 -17.37 19.45 -9.32
N THR A 153 -17.99 18.32 -9.68
CA THR A 153 -19.45 18.19 -9.79
C THR A 153 -20.02 16.99 -9.01
N GLU A 154 -19.17 16.03 -8.67
CA GLU A 154 -19.56 14.75 -8.09
C GLU A 154 -18.71 14.39 -6.88
N GLU A 155 -19.15 13.37 -6.13
CA GLU A 155 -18.40 12.72 -5.08
C GLU A 155 -17.04 12.22 -5.63
N SER A 156 -15.99 12.40 -4.85
CA SER A 156 -14.63 11.96 -5.23
C SER A 156 -13.99 11.11 -4.15
N TYR A 157 -12.95 10.32 -4.51
CA TYR A 157 -12.20 9.54 -3.55
C TYR A 157 -10.70 9.55 -3.81
N TYR A 158 -9.93 9.37 -2.71
CA TYR A 158 -8.46 9.40 -2.72
C TYR A 158 -7.92 8.28 -1.84
N ASP A 159 -7.04 7.45 -2.41
CA ASP A 159 -6.44 6.30 -1.74
C ASP A 159 -4.99 6.57 -1.35
N ILE A 160 -4.62 6.14 -0.14
CA ILE A 160 -3.24 6.02 0.32
C ILE A 160 -3.02 4.63 0.94
N TYR A 161 -1.75 4.17 0.92
CA TYR A 161 -1.35 2.86 1.42
C TYR A 161 -0.18 2.99 2.38
N THR A 162 -0.12 2.08 3.34
CA THR A 162 0.98 1.98 4.29
C THR A 162 1.13 0.56 4.80
N PHE A 163 2.32 0.20 5.30
CA PHE A 163 2.51 -1.08 6.00
C PHE A 163 2.17 -0.90 7.48
N PRO A 164 1.21 -1.65 8.04
CA PRO A 164 0.97 -1.72 9.47
C PRO A 164 2.16 -2.33 10.21
N HIS A 165 2.36 -1.96 11.48
CA HIS A 165 3.48 -2.45 12.28
C HIS A 165 3.22 -3.81 12.93
N ASP A 166 1.96 -4.16 13.13
CA ASP A 166 1.53 -5.40 13.78
C ASP A 166 0.05 -5.70 13.45
N PRO A 167 -0.46 -6.91 13.80
CA PRO A 167 -1.86 -7.27 13.58
C PRO A 167 -2.81 -6.68 14.62
N GLU A 168 -2.29 -6.27 15.81
CA GLU A 168 -3.09 -5.80 16.94
C GLU A 168 -3.44 -4.32 16.85
N GLU A 169 -3.05 -3.66 15.77
CA GLU A 169 -3.32 -2.24 15.54
C GLU A 169 -2.74 -1.33 16.64
N SER A 170 -1.57 -1.70 17.18
CA SER A 170 -0.92 -0.98 18.29
C SER A 170 -0.54 0.45 17.90
N LYS A 171 -0.20 0.67 16.62
CA LYS A 171 0.03 2.00 16.06
C LYS A 171 -1.14 2.43 15.20
N LYS A 172 -1.68 3.61 15.51
CA LYS A 172 -2.77 4.22 14.77
C LYS A 172 -2.24 5.19 13.73
N LEU A 173 -2.89 5.20 12.57
CA LEU A 173 -2.59 6.17 11.53
C LEU A 173 -3.17 7.54 11.91
N LYS A 174 -2.39 8.59 11.70
CA LYS A 174 -2.84 9.97 11.68
C LYS A 174 -2.66 10.50 10.27
N VAL A 175 -3.70 11.08 9.69
CA VAL A 175 -3.69 11.63 8.34
C VAL A 175 -4.07 13.10 8.39
N ASP A 176 -3.13 13.97 8.04
CA ASP A 176 -3.36 15.40 7.83
C ASP A 176 -3.60 15.62 6.33
N ILE A 177 -4.79 16.09 5.98
CA ILE A 177 -5.26 16.25 4.61
C ILE A 177 -5.35 17.74 4.30
N SER A 178 -4.77 18.15 3.16
CA SER A 178 -4.78 19.54 2.70
C SER A 178 -5.24 19.63 1.25
N ALA A 179 -6.20 20.50 0.98
CA ALA A 179 -6.60 20.86 -0.37
C ALA A 179 -5.80 22.07 -0.82
N LEU A 180 -5.09 21.98 -1.96
CA LEU A 180 -4.12 22.93 -2.46
C LEU A 180 -4.54 23.45 -3.83
N SER A 181 -4.17 24.71 -4.13
CA SER A 181 -4.36 25.29 -5.48
C SER A 181 -3.39 24.73 -6.53
N SER A 182 -2.28 24.13 -6.10
CA SER A 182 -1.33 23.40 -6.95
C SER A 182 -0.49 22.44 -6.13
N ALA A 183 0.19 21.48 -6.79
CA ALA A 183 1.10 20.54 -6.13
C ALA A 183 2.30 21.22 -5.43
N SER A 184 2.68 22.42 -5.84
CA SER A 184 3.77 23.21 -5.27
C SER A 184 3.31 24.26 -4.24
N SER A 185 2.00 24.35 -3.98
CA SER A 185 1.46 25.34 -3.03
C SER A 185 1.93 25.04 -1.60
N SER A 186 2.39 26.07 -0.88
CA SER A 186 2.83 25.96 0.51
C SER A 186 1.70 26.14 1.52
N SER A 187 0.58 26.75 1.11
CA SER A 187 -0.59 27.00 1.96
C SER A 187 -1.78 26.19 1.50
N ALA A 188 -2.51 25.63 2.46
CA ALA A 188 -3.75 24.92 2.20
C ALA A 188 -4.93 25.91 2.10
N LEU A 189 -5.82 25.67 1.14
CA LEU A 189 -7.11 26.33 1.04
C LEU A 189 -8.08 25.76 2.08
N PHE A 190 -8.07 24.43 2.23
CA PHE A 190 -8.84 23.68 3.23
C PHE A 190 -7.95 22.62 3.85
N SER A 191 -8.22 22.25 5.10
CA SER A 191 -7.51 21.16 5.77
C SER A 191 -8.39 20.43 6.78
N LYS A 192 -8.18 19.13 6.91
CA LYS A 192 -8.76 18.27 7.95
C LYS A 192 -7.71 17.28 8.45
N THR A 193 -7.85 16.87 9.72
CA THR A 193 -7.02 15.81 10.32
C THR A 193 -7.93 14.68 10.76
N ILE A 194 -7.58 13.46 10.36
CA ILE A 194 -8.19 12.22 10.84
C ILE A 194 -7.16 11.48 11.70
N SER A 195 -7.48 11.22 12.93
CA SER A 195 -6.57 10.61 13.91
C SER A 195 -7.11 9.29 14.43
N ASN A 196 -6.22 8.48 15.03
CA ASN A 196 -6.56 7.20 15.66
C ASN A 196 -7.13 6.15 14.69
N VAL A 197 -6.77 6.22 13.41
CA VAL A 197 -7.21 5.25 12.41
C VAL A 197 -6.53 3.90 12.67
N ALA A 198 -7.31 2.88 12.96
CA ALA A 198 -6.84 1.52 13.19
C ALA A 198 -6.45 0.88 11.88
N ILE A 199 -5.19 0.43 11.76
CA ILE A 199 -4.65 -0.22 10.56
C ILE A 199 -4.09 -1.59 10.86
N SER A 200 -4.40 -2.58 10.02
CA SER A 200 -3.82 -3.92 10.02
C SER A 200 -3.61 -4.39 8.57
N PRO A 201 -2.79 -5.42 8.32
CA PRO A 201 -2.61 -5.96 6.98
C PRO A 201 -3.94 -6.37 6.35
N ASN A 202 -4.09 -6.09 5.05
CA ASN A 202 -5.30 -6.37 4.28
C ASN A 202 -6.57 -5.64 4.77
N LYS A 203 -6.43 -4.58 5.58
CA LYS A 203 -7.57 -3.76 6.02
C LYS A 203 -7.80 -2.59 5.07
N PHE A 204 -9.04 -2.44 4.61
CA PHE A 204 -9.50 -1.29 3.86
C PHE A 204 -10.37 -0.41 4.78
N ILE A 205 -9.91 0.81 5.05
CA ILE A 205 -10.57 1.78 5.92
C ILE A 205 -11.04 2.95 5.06
N CYS A 206 -12.34 3.20 5.05
CA CYS A 206 -12.96 4.30 4.33
C CYS A 206 -13.49 5.35 5.29
N TYR A 207 -13.11 6.60 5.08
CA TYR A 207 -13.67 7.77 5.75
C TYR A 207 -14.45 8.59 4.73
N LYS A 208 -15.74 8.76 4.97
CA LYS A 208 -16.66 9.43 4.06
C LYS A 208 -17.32 10.64 4.75
N GLY A 209 -17.27 11.80 4.09
CA GLY A 209 -17.87 13.02 4.67
C GLY A 209 -17.75 14.25 3.76
N TYR A 210 -18.16 15.39 4.31
CA TYR A 210 -18.08 16.70 3.66
C TYR A 210 -16.72 17.33 4.00
N PHE A 211 -15.94 17.66 2.99
CA PHE A 211 -14.59 18.20 3.18
C PHE A 211 -14.57 19.73 3.10
N PHE A 212 -15.34 20.32 2.18
CA PHE A 212 -15.33 21.74 1.86
C PHE A 212 -16.49 22.52 2.47
N SER A 213 -17.57 21.86 2.84
CA SER A 213 -18.76 22.45 3.46
C SER A 213 -19.06 21.81 4.81
N ALA A 214 -19.99 22.39 5.56
CA ALA A 214 -20.55 21.75 6.74
C ALA A 214 -21.47 20.60 6.33
N ASP A 215 -21.49 19.52 7.13
CA ASP A 215 -22.45 18.43 6.92
C ASP A 215 -23.88 18.97 7.10
N PRO A 216 -24.75 18.85 6.08
CA PRO A 216 -26.11 19.38 6.18
C PRO A 216 -27.00 18.64 7.20
N ASP A 217 -26.71 17.38 7.47
CA ASP A 217 -27.54 16.55 8.35
C ASP A 217 -26.99 16.43 9.79
N ASN A 218 -25.75 16.87 10.02
CA ASN A 218 -25.04 16.76 11.32
C ASN A 218 -25.13 15.33 11.91
N SER A 219 -25.28 14.33 11.07
CA SER A 219 -25.40 12.92 11.45
C SER A 219 -24.05 12.22 11.32
N GLN A 220 -23.66 11.50 12.36
CA GLN A 220 -22.53 10.59 12.33
C GLN A 220 -23.06 9.18 12.12
N GLU A 221 -22.98 8.67 10.92
CA GLU A 221 -23.35 7.30 10.59
C GLU A 221 -22.10 6.49 10.23
N PHE A 222 -21.91 5.36 10.91
CA PHE A 222 -20.82 4.43 10.66
C PHE A 222 -21.37 3.19 9.98
N THR A 223 -20.93 2.91 8.78
CA THR A 223 -21.28 1.68 8.07
C THR A 223 -20.05 0.78 7.96
N LEU A 224 -20.11 -0.40 8.57
CA LEU A 224 -19.10 -1.45 8.43
C LEU A 224 -19.54 -2.42 7.34
N SER A 225 -18.69 -2.65 6.36
CA SER A 225 -18.88 -3.71 5.38
C SER A 225 -17.59 -4.51 5.19
N THR A 226 -17.74 -5.82 5.05
CA THR A 226 -16.64 -6.73 4.72
C THR A 226 -16.83 -7.27 3.32
N THR A 227 -15.73 -7.32 2.55
CA THR A 227 -15.70 -8.02 1.28
C THR A 227 -14.76 -9.22 1.39
N ASP A 228 -14.94 -10.24 0.56
CA ASP A 228 -14.11 -11.46 0.57
C ASP A 228 -12.62 -11.18 0.26
N GLU A 229 -12.31 -10.04 -0.37
CA GLU A 229 -10.95 -9.65 -0.75
C GLU A 229 -10.27 -8.71 0.24
N TRP A 230 -11.04 -7.81 0.88
CA TRP A 230 -10.56 -6.84 1.88
C TRP A 230 -11.41 -6.91 3.14
N GLN A 231 -10.77 -6.71 4.31
CA GLN A 231 -11.51 -6.34 5.52
C GLN A 231 -11.81 -4.84 5.41
N TYR A 232 -13.09 -4.49 5.24
CA TYR A 232 -13.55 -3.12 4.96
C TYR A 232 -14.15 -2.46 6.21
N GLU A 233 -13.80 -1.20 6.44
CA GLU A 233 -14.37 -0.33 7.46
C GLU A 233 -14.63 1.06 6.89
N GLU A 234 -15.86 1.57 7.01
CA GLU A 234 -16.25 2.91 6.58
C GLU A 234 -16.58 3.79 7.79
N ASN A 235 -16.08 5.03 7.81
CA ASN A 235 -16.32 6.01 8.85
C ASN A 235 -16.68 7.36 8.21
N GLU A 236 -17.53 8.15 8.87
CA GLU A 236 -17.78 9.55 8.51
C GLU A 236 -16.83 10.49 9.27
N TYR A 237 -16.49 11.66 8.68
CA TYR A 237 -15.60 12.67 9.25
C TYR A 237 -16.17 14.08 9.21
#